data_daa4e8a7c7e10b07b1733d47b68b3e1d
#
_entry.id   daa4e8a7c7e10b07b1733d47b68b3e1d
#
_cell.length_a   1.000
_cell.length_b   1.000
_cell.length_c   1.000
_cell.angle_alpha   90.00
_cell.angle_beta   90.00
_cell.angle_gamma   90.00
#
_symmetry.space_group_name_H-M   'P 1'
#
loop_
_entity.id
_entity.type
_entity.pdbx_description
1 polymer ?
#
loop_
_entity_poly.entity_id
_entity_poly.type
_entity_poly.pdbx_seq_one_letter_code
_entity_poly.pdbx_strand_id
1 'polypeptide(L)'
;MRKRRRNITIVNNEMDYDELAEAIIKANTNSQETYSPSREWMKYVLIPVFWCVAIFTGILAIAMFLSILKSVTTVFASGNLNQITALFFEFALTLFMAGFSIITIVTAKEIDKENDRNYIASMFSNIVAIAALVVALVALLKGVG
;
A
#
# COMPACT_ATOMS: atom_id res chain seq x y z
N MET A 1 -30.09 40.40 -55.04
CA MET A 1 -29.60 39.44 -54.01
C MET A 1 -28.14 39.06 -54.32
N ARG A 2 -27.18 39.62 -53.58
CA ARG A 2 -25.73 39.39 -53.77
C ARG A 2 -25.28 38.28 -52.79
N LYS A 3 -25.00 37.07 -53.29
CA LYS A 3 -24.42 35.96 -52.53
C LYS A 3 -22.98 36.33 -52.13
N ARG A 4 -22.75 36.60 -50.85
CA ARG A 4 -21.41 36.72 -50.24
C ARG A 4 -20.76 35.33 -50.20
N ARG A 5 -19.81 35.08 -51.09
CA ARG A 5 -18.89 33.93 -50.99
C ARG A 5 -17.97 34.19 -49.80
N ARG A 6 -18.07 33.37 -48.74
CA ARG A 6 -17.06 33.33 -47.70
C ARG A 6 -15.85 32.58 -48.27
N ASN A 7 -14.76 33.28 -48.46
CA ASN A 7 -13.48 32.67 -48.68
C ASN A 7 -13.08 31.96 -47.40
N ILE A 8 -13.15 30.65 -47.37
CA ILE A 8 -12.54 29.83 -46.31
C ILE A 8 -11.06 29.74 -46.66
N THR A 9 -10.25 30.57 -46.05
CA THR A 9 -8.80 30.42 -46.07
C THR A 9 -8.49 29.19 -45.23
N ILE A 10 -8.17 28.08 -45.88
CA ILE A 10 -7.59 26.90 -45.20
C ILE A 10 -6.17 27.35 -44.84
N VAL A 11 -5.97 27.75 -43.60
CA VAL A 11 -4.64 27.89 -43.04
C VAL A 11 -4.14 26.45 -42.86
N ASN A 12 -3.24 26.03 -43.78
CA ASN A 12 -2.44 24.84 -43.56
C ASN A 12 -1.53 25.11 -42.35
N ASN A 13 -2.04 24.86 -41.17
CA ASN A 13 -1.19 24.77 -40.01
C ASN A 13 -0.42 23.45 -40.17
N GLU A 14 0.75 23.51 -40.77
CA GLU A 14 1.78 22.51 -40.49
C GLU A 14 1.96 22.56 -39.00
N MET A 15 1.43 21.54 -38.34
CA MET A 15 1.55 21.41 -36.87
C MET A 15 3.04 21.25 -36.61
N ASP A 16 3.65 22.26 -36.01
CA ASP A 16 5.05 22.18 -35.61
C ASP A 16 5.11 21.17 -34.46
N TYR A 17 5.59 19.98 -34.81
CA TYR A 17 5.71 18.85 -33.85
C TYR A 17 6.66 19.18 -32.71
N ASP A 18 7.62 20.08 -32.91
CA ASP A 18 8.56 20.51 -31.90
C ASP A 18 7.87 21.42 -30.88
N GLU A 19 7.01 22.35 -31.37
CA GLU A 19 6.20 23.22 -30.50
C GLU A 19 5.16 22.41 -29.69
N LEU A 20 4.56 21.39 -30.34
CA LEU A 20 3.64 20.48 -29.66
C LEU A 20 4.35 19.64 -28.59
N ALA A 21 5.53 19.11 -28.90
CA ALA A 21 6.34 18.35 -27.95
C ALA A 21 6.76 19.21 -26.76
N GLU A 22 7.17 20.45 -27.02
CA GLU A 22 7.53 21.41 -25.94
C GLU A 22 6.31 21.78 -25.08
N ALA A 23 5.14 21.98 -25.70
CA ALA A 23 3.89 22.24 -24.99
C ALA A 23 3.45 21.04 -24.12
N ILE A 24 3.60 19.81 -24.62
CA ILE A 24 3.30 18.58 -23.86
C ILE A 24 4.27 18.41 -22.71
N ILE A 25 5.57 18.62 -22.91
CA ILE A 25 6.59 18.56 -21.87
C ILE A 25 6.30 19.61 -20.81
N LYS A 26 6.00 20.85 -21.21
CA LYS A 26 5.68 21.95 -20.28
C LYS A 26 4.37 21.70 -19.52
N ALA A 27 3.34 21.16 -20.18
CA ALA A 27 2.09 20.78 -19.53
C ALA A 27 2.30 19.63 -18.52
N ASN A 28 3.14 18.67 -18.86
CA ASN A 28 3.46 17.55 -17.97
C ASN A 28 4.32 17.99 -16.77
N THR A 29 5.28 18.88 -16.98
CA THR A 29 6.11 19.47 -15.93
C THR A 29 5.26 20.34 -14.99
N ASN A 30 4.37 21.18 -15.53
CA ASN A 30 3.45 22.00 -14.73
C ASN A 30 2.42 21.17 -13.96
N SER A 31 2.00 20.02 -14.48
CA SER A 31 1.12 19.10 -13.74
C SER A 31 1.84 18.38 -12.60
N GLN A 32 3.16 18.20 -12.69
CA GLN A 32 3.96 17.67 -11.59
C GLN A 32 4.26 18.71 -10.50
N GLU A 33 4.34 19.99 -10.88
CA GLU A 33 4.65 21.10 -9.96
C GLU A 33 3.43 21.71 -9.26
N THR A 34 2.21 21.21 -9.48
CA THR A 34 1.06 21.66 -8.69
C THR A 34 1.24 21.18 -7.24
N TYR A 35 2.05 21.92 -6.50
CA TYR A 35 2.24 21.84 -5.06
C TYR A 35 0.87 21.95 -4.37
N SER A 36 0.30 20.81 -4.05
CA SER A 36 -0.93 20.74 -3.27
C SER A 36 -0.54 20.56 -1.80
N PRO A 37 -0.76 21.57 -0.94
CA PRO A 37 -0.46 21.46 0.48
C PRO A 37 -1.18 20.29 1.17
N SER A 38 -2.26 19.79 0.57
CA SER A 38 -2.94 18.56 1.00
C SER A 38 -2.13 17.28 0.76
N ARG A 39 -1.11 17.31 -0.11
CA ARG A 39 -0.26 16.16 -0.44
C ARG A 39 0.81 15.92 0.62
N GLU A 40 1.46 16.99 1.08
CA GLU A 40 2.50 16.86 2.09
C GLU A 40 1.93 16.40 3.43
N TRP A 41 0.81 16.99 3.86
CA TRP A 41 0.23 16.57 5.11
C TRP A 41 -0.17 15.08 5.09
N MET A 42 -0.62 14.55 3.95
CA MET A 42 -0.94 13.14 3.83
C MET A 42 0.31 12.26 4.08
N LYS A 43 1.47 12.61 3.54
CA LYS A 43 2.74 11.94 3.83
C LYS A 43 3.12 12.05 5.30
N TYR A 44 3.02 13.26 5.88
CA TYR A 44 3.35 13.49 7.29
C TYR A 44 2.49 12.68 8.26
N VAL A 45 1.27 12.34 7.90
CA VAL A 45 0.37 11.51 8.72
C VAL A 45 0.54 10.03 8.42
N LEU A 46 0.57 9.63 7.14
CA LEU A 46 0.59 8.22 6.76
C LEU A 46 1.90 7.53 7.10
N ILE A 47 3.04 8.17 6.87
CA ILE A 47 4.36 7.56 7.12
C ILE A 47 4.52 7.17 8.60
N PRO A 48 4.29 8.07 9.59
CA PRO A 48 4.36 7.69 11.00
C PRO A 48 3.36 6.60 11.37
N VAL A 49 2.13 6.65 10.83
CA VAL A 49 1.12 5.62 11.09
C VAL A 49 1.61 4.25 10.61
N PHE A 50 2.16 4.15 9.39
CA PHE A 50 2.72 2.90 8.90
C PHE A 50 3.91 2.41 9.74
N TRP A 51 4.78 3.31 10.18
CA TRP A 51 5.87 2.95 11.08
C TRP A 51 5.35 2.41 12.42
N CYS A 52 4.36 3.06 13.03
CA CYS A 52 3.73 2.56 14.26
C CYS A 52 3.10 1.19 14.07
N VAL A 53 2.35 0.98 12.99
CA VAL A 53 1.73 -0.31 12.67
C VAL A 53 2.81 -1.38 12.45
N ALA A 54 3.87 -1.09 11.70
CA ALA A 54 4.95 -2.02 11.44
C ALA A 54 5.70 -2.43 12.72
N ILE A 55 6.01 -1.48 13.60
CA ILE A 55 6.67 -1.75 14.87
C ILE A 55 5.76 -2.61 15.78
N PHE A 56 4.49 -2.26 15.89
CA PHE A 56 3.54 -2.99 16.72
C PHE A 56 3.36 -4.44 16.24
N THR A 57 3.14 -4.63 14.93
CA THR A 57 2.99 -5.98 14.35
C THR A 57 4.27 -6.79 14.40
N GLY A 58 5.43 -6.14 14.26
CA GLY A 58 6.74 -6.78 14.42
C GLY A 58 6.99 -7.27 15.84
N ILE A 59 6.71 -6.45 16.85
CA ILE A 59 6.82 -6.84 18.27
C ILE A 59 5.88 -8.00 18.57
N LEU A 60 4.64 -7.95 18.08
CA LEU A 60 3.66 -9.02 18.27
C LEU A 60 4.13 -10.33 17.64
N ALA A 61 4.67 -10.28 16.41
CA ALA A 61 5.23 -11.46 15.74
C ALA A 61 6.39 -12.08 16.54
N ILE A 62 7.29 -11.26 17.10
CA ILE A 62 8.40 -11.73 17.95
C ILE A 62 7.86 -12.38 19.24
N ALA A 63 6.89 -11.75 19.88
CA ALA A 63 6.29 -12.30 21.11
C ALA A 63 5.61 -13.66 20.87
N MET A 64 4.85 -13.79 19.75
CA MET A 64 4.24 -15.06 19.35
C MET A 64 5.31 -16.11 19.01
N PHE A 65 6.35 -15.75 18.29
CA PHE A 65 7.45 -16.67 17.98
C PHE A 65 8.13 -17.21 19.24
N LEU A 66 8.40 -16.35 20.23
CA LEU A 66 8.96 -16.77 21.51
C LEU A 66 8.00 -17.69 22.29
N SER A 67 6.69 -17.47 22.20
CA SER A 67 5.67 -18.35 22.78
C SER A 67 5.71 -19.74 22.14
N ILE A 68 5.79 -19.81 20.82
CA ILE A 68 5.90 -21.05 20.06
C ILE A 68 7.15 -21.82 20.49
N LEU A 69 8.30 -21.15 20.57
CA LEU A 69 9.56 -21.79 20.97
C LEU A 69 9.48 -22.42 22.37
N LYS A 70 8.74 -21.80 23.29
CA LYS A 70 8.54 -22.34 24.65
C LYS A 70 7.62 -23.56 24.67
N SER A 71 6.59 -23.58 23.83
CA SER A 71 5.56 -24.63 23.85
C SER A 71 5.84 -25.80 22.91
N VAL A 72 6.70 -25.63 21.92
CA VAL A 72 6.95 -26.63 20.87
C VAL A 72 7.33 -28.01 21.43
N THR A 73 8.28 -28.08 22.36
CA THR A 73 8.75 -29.33 22.95
C THR A 73 7.65 -30.03 23.74
N THR A 74 6.87 -29.28 24.52
CA THR A 74 5.78 -29.80 25.35
C THR A 74 4.63 -30.32 24.48
N VAL A 75 4.27 -29.57 23.44
CA VAL A 75 3.20 -29.96 22.53
C VAL A 75 3.53 -31.23 21.75
N PHE A 76 4.75 -31.34 21.22
CA PHE A 76 5.17 -32.56 20.53
C PHE A 76 5.29 -33.75 21.46
N ALA A 77 5.75 -33.56 22.70
CA ALA A 77 5.84 -34.63 23.70
C ALA A 77 4.46 -35.15 24.16
N SER A 78 3.41 -34.28 24.11
CA SER A 78 2.05 -34.68 24.45
C SER A 78 1.39 -35.61 23.47
N GLY A 79 1.84 -35.61 22.20
CA GLY A 79 1.25 -36.38 21.09
C GLY A 79 -0.20 -35.98 20.75
N ASN A 80 -0.70 -34.88 21.33
CA ASN A 80 -2.08 -34.43 21.09
C ASN A 80 -2.20 -33.68 19.77
N LEU A 81 -2.90 -34.30 18.80
CA LEU A 81 -3.09 -33.76 17.45
C LEU A 81 -3.71 -32.37 17.45
N ASN A 82 -4.66 -32.06 18.33
CA ASN A 82 -5.28 -30.75 18.39
C ASN A 82 -4.28 -29.67 18.82
N GLN A 83 -3.40 -29.97 19.77
CA GLN A 83 -2.35 -29.04 20.20
C GLN A 83 -1.29 -28.83 19.13
N ILE A 84 -0.93 -29.91 18.42
CA ILE A 84 0.01 -29.83 17.29
C ILE A 84 -0.59 -28.97 16.17
N THR A 85 -1.86 -29.17 15.83
CA THR A 85 -2.55 -28.37 14.81
C THR A 85 -2.61 -26.89 15.21
N ALA A 86 -2.96 -26.60 16.48
CA ALA A 86 -2.96 -25.23 17.00
C ALA A 86 -1.59 -24.56 16.89
N LEU A 87 -0.51 -25.28 17.20
CA LEU A 87 0.86 -24.78 17.08
C LEU A 87 1.21 -24.41 15.63
N PHE A 88 0.79 -25.23 14.66
CA PHE A 88 0.99 -24.90 13.23
C PHE A 88 0.24 -23.66 12.82
N PHE A 89 -0.99 -23.46 13.30
CA PHE A 89 -1.75 -22.24 13.03
C PHE A 89 -1.10 -21.00 13.67
N GLU A 90 -0.62 -21.10 14.91
CA GLU A 90 0.13 -20.01 15.55
C GLU A 90 1.40 -19.66 14.78
N PHE A 91 2.12 -20.68 14.27
CA PHE A 91 3.30 -20.46 13.47
C PHE A 91 2.98 -19.77 12.15
N ALA A 92 1.95 -20.23 11.44
CA ALA A 92 1.48 -19.58 10.20
C ALA A 92 1.07 -18.13 10.42
N LEU A 93 0.33 -17.86 11.51
CA LEU A 93 -0.07 -16.49 11.88
C LEU A 93 1.15 -15.62 12.21
N THR A 94 2.13 -16.16 12.89
CA THR A 94 3.38 -15.46 13.23
C THR A 94 4.15 -15.07 11.98
N LEU A 95 4.28 -15.97 10.99
CA LEU A 95 4.91 -15.67 9.70
C LEU A 95 4.14 -14.60 8.94
N PHE A 96 2.80 -14.68 8.98
CA PHE A 96 1.95 -13.68 8.35
C PHE A 96 2.14 -12.29 8.97
N MET A 97 2.16 -12.19 10.29
CA MET A 97 2.39 -10.92 11.01
C MET A 97 3.78 -10.35 10.74
N ALA A 98 4.80 -11.20 10.68
CA ALA A 98 6.16 -10.77 10.32
C ALA A 98 6.21 -10.25 8.88
N GLY A 99 5.62 -10.97 7.94
CA GLY A 99 5.51 -10.53 6.54
C GLY A 99 4.75 -9.21 6.39
N PHE A 100 3.65 -9.06 7.10
CA PHE A 100 2.88 -7.82 7.11
C PHE A 100 3.69 -6.63 7.66
N SER A 101 4.45 -6.83 8.74
CA SER A 101 5.36 -5.80 9.26
C SER A 101 6.37 -5.35 8.20
N ILE A 102 7.00 -6.28 7.48
CA ILE A 102 7.97 -5.97 6.42
C ILE A 102 7.29 -5.20 5.28
N ILE A 103 6.14 -5.67 4.79
CA ILE A 103 5.39 -5.01 3.72
C ILE A 103 5.04 -3.58 4.12
N THR A 104 4.60 -3.37 5.36
CA THR A 104 4.24 -2.04 5.87
C THR A 104 5.45 -1.09 5.89
N ILE A 105 6.65 -1.58 6.26
CA ILE A 105 7.88 -0.79 6.22
C ILE A 105 8.26 -0.42 4.78
N VAL A 106 8.18 -1.38 3.86
CA VAL A 106 8.49 -1.16 2.45
C VAL A 106 7.54 -0.12 1.86
N THR A 107 6.23 -0.26 2.14
CA THR A 107 5.22 0.70 1.69
C THR A 107 5.44 2.10 2.26
N ALA A 108 5.80 2.23 3.55
CA ALA A 108 6.12 3.53 4.15
C ALA A 108 7.27 4.22 3.41
N LYS A 109 8.32 3.47 3.04
CA LYS A 109 9.47 3.98 2.27
C LYS A 109 9.10 4.34 0.83
N GLU A 110 8.18 3.59 0.23
CA GLU A 110 7.70 3.84 -1.14
C GLU A 110 6.84 5.10 -1.19
N ILE A 111 5.93 5.28 -0.22
CA ILE A 111 5.12 6.51 -0.08
C ILE A 111 6.00 7.76 0.10
N ASP A 112 7.12 7.65 0.78
CA ASP A 112 8.04 8.78 0.96
C ASP A 112 8.66 9.23 -0.38
N LYS A 113 8.95 8.29 -1.27
CA LYS A 113 9.53 8.55 -2.59
C LYS A 113 8.51 8.96 -3.64
N GLU A 114 7.27 8.46 -3.51
CA GLU A 114 6.24 8.61 -4.52
C GLU A 114 5.51 9.95 -4.36
N ASN A 115 5.18 10.55 -5.50
CA ASN A 115 4.53 11.86 -5.56
C ASN A 115 3.09 11.78 -6.11
N ASP A 116 2.65 10.60 -6.57
CA ASP A 116 1.30 10.39 -7.09
C ASP A 116 0.31 10.10 -5.96
N ARG A 117 -0.68 10.99 -5.80
CA ARG A 117 -1.74 10.87 -4.79
C ARG A 117 -2.57 9.60 -4.95
N ASN A 118 -2.86 9.20 -6.19
CA ASN A 118 -3.70 8.03 -6.45
C ASN A 118 -2.94 6.75 -6.08
N TYR A 119 -1.64 6.72 -6.35
CA TYR A 119 -0.78 5.62 -5.96
C TYR A 119 -0.70 5.48 -4.43
N ILE A 120 -0.48 6.58 -3.71
CA ILE A 120 -0.46 6.61 -2.25
C ILE A 120 -1.80 6.11 -1.67
N ALA A 121 -2.93 6.58 -2.21
CA ALA A 121 -4.26 6.15 -1.76
C ALA A 121 -4.50 4.66 -2.02
N SER A 122 -4.05 4.13 -3.16
CA SER A 122 -4.14 2.70 -3.49
C SER A 122 -3.30 1.85 -2.53
N MET A 123 -2.07 2.26 -2.25
CA MET A 123 -1.18 1.59 -1.29
C MET A 123 -1.80 1.54 0.12
N PHE A 124 -2.38 2.66 0.57
CA PHE A 124 -3.09 2.71 1.85
C PHE A 124 -4.28 1.75 1.87
N SER A 125 -5.11 1.75 0.83
CA SER A 125 -6.26 0.84 0.72
C SER A 125 -5.84 -0.63 0.78
N ASN A 126 -4.76 -0.99 0.11
CA ASN A 126 -4.23 -2.37 0.13
C ASN A 126 -3.80 -2.79 1.53
N ILE A 127 -3.11 -1.92 2.27
CA ILE A 127 -2.69 -2.23 3.65
C ILE A 127 -3.89 -2.36 4.58
N VAL A 128 -4.90 -1.50 4.45
CA VAL A 128 -6.14 -1.60 5.23
C VAL A 128 -6.86 -2.91 4.92
N ALA A 129 -6.92 -3.33 3.65
CA ALA A 129 -7.53 -4.61 3.26
C ALA A 129 -6.78 -5.81 3.88
N ILE A 130 -5.45 -5.80 3.86
CA ILE A 130 -4.63 -6.85 4.49
C ILE A 130 -4.85 -6.85 6.01
N ALA A 131 -4.87 -5.70 6.66
CA ALA A 131 -5.13 -5.61 8.10
C ALA A 131 -6.52 -6.15 8.46
N ALA A 132 -7.55 -5.83 7.67
CA ALA A 132 -8.90 -6.38 7.83
C ALA A 132 -8.93 -7.91 7.69
N LEU A 133 -8.19 -8.46 6.72
CA LEU A 133 -8.04 -9.91 6.53
C LEU A 133 -7.40 -10.57 7.77
N VAL A 134 -6.37 -9.96 8.35
CA VAL A 134 -5.75 -10.46 9.60
C VAL A 134 -6.75 -10.50 10.74
N VAL A 135 -7.49 -9.41 10.93
CA VAL A 135 -8.52 -9.34 11.98
C VAL A 135 -9.58 -10.40 11.78
N ALA A 136 -10.04 -10.61 10.54
CA ALA A 136 -11.01 -11.65 10.21
C ALA A 136 -10.48 -13.06 10.50
N LEU A 137 -9.22 -13.35 10.15
CA LEU A 137 -8.58 -14.63 10.46
C LEU A 137 -8.45 -14.89 11.97
N VAL A 138 -8.04 -13.87 12.72
CA VAL A 138 -7.95 -13.97 14.20
C VAL A 138 -9.33 -14.19 14.80
N ALA A 139 -10.37 -13.50 14.31
CA ALA A 139 -11.74 -13.67 14.76
C ALA A 139 -12.27 -15.09 14.47
N LEU A 140 -11.98 -15.61 13.28
CA LEU A 140 -12.33 -16.97 12.88
C LEU A 140 -11.69 -18.01 13.82
N LEU A 141 -10.40 -17.86 14.11
CA LEU A 141 -9.67 -18.78 15.00
C LEU A 141 -10.22 -18.76 16.43
N LYS A 142 -10.66 -17.60 16.94
CA LYS A 142 -11.30 -17.49 18.26
C LYS A 142 -12.74 -18.02 18.28
N GLY A 143 -13.42 -18.03 17.16
CA GLY A 143 -14.80 -18.54 17.06
C GLY A 143 -14.89 -20.06 16.89
N VAL A 144 -13.79 -20.74 16.62
CA VAL A 144 -13.71 -22.22 16.44
C VAL A 144 -13.28 -22.93 17.75
N GLY A 145 -12.94 -22.20 18.79
CA GLY A 145 -12.64 -22.72 20.15
C GLY A 145 -13.77 -22.45 21.10
#